data_765758a299558152b04ad282ea14349c
#
_entry.id   765758a299558152b04ad282ea14349c
#
_cell.length_a   1.000
_cell.length_b   1.000
_cell.length_c   1.000
_cell.angle_alpha   90.00
_cell.angle_beta   90.00
_cell.angle_gamma   90.00
#
_symmetry.space_group_name_H-M   'P 1'
#
loop_
_entity.id
_entity.type
_entity.pdbx_description
1 polymer ?
#
loop_
_entity_poly.entity_id
_entity_poly.type
_entity_poly.pdbx_seq_one_letter_code
_entity_poly.pdbx_strand_id
1 'polypeptide(L)'
;ETDDNLHEPEGIIRESMDLVKDIFKSTESWYLVGGSTLGILVSISSVCKPGDKILIGRNCHKAVYNCIRLLQLEAVYCYADISQKYDVCVDMKPEMVEKKLKENPEIKAVVLTSPTYEGVVSDIKGIKKTIQPYGIPLIVDEAHGAHFVFDKYFPDSATKQGADLVIQSTHKTLPSFTQTAVLHLCSDLIKKEQVEEMIDIYETSSPSYLLMASAEYGIMYMKEEKEQLAQYVDNLKIFRKKCEQLQKIELLDQKKLGCFAYDNGKLVFSVKNCGINGKELFHLLYDKYHIE
;
A
#
# COMPACT_ATOMS: atom_id res chain seq x y z
N GLU A 1 17.98 21.61 -23.94
CA GLU A 1 17.07 20.70 -23.24
C GLU A 1 17.45 19.28 -23.59
N THR A 2 18.38 18.75 -22.82
CA THR A 2 18.80 17.35 -22.87
C THR A 2 18.06 16.66 -21.73
N ASP A 3 16.74 16.64 -21.83
CA ASP A 3 15.97 16.32 -20.65
C ASP A 3 15.73 14.81 -20.64
N ASP A 4 16.18 14.18 -19.56
CA ASP A 4 15.84 12.80 -19.24
C ASP A 4 14.32 12.61 -19.22
N ASN A 5 13.82 11.47 -19.65
CA ASN A 5 12.39 11.22 -19.84
C ASN A 5 11.94 10.07 -18.92
N LEU A 6 10.79 10.25 -18.26
CA LEU A 6 10.25 9.21 -17.36
C LEU A 6 9.95 7.90 -18.10
N HIS A 7 9.55 7.95 -19.38
CA HIS A 7 9.24 6.77 -20.18
C HIS A 7 10.51 6.06 -20.70
N GLU A 8 11.62 6.81 -20.89
CA GLU A 8 12.92 6.29 -21.32
C GLU A 8 14.04 6.88 -20.43
N PRO A 9 14.07 6.52 -19.14
CA PRO A 9 15.01 7.13 -18.21
C PRO A 9 16.44 6.63 -18.43
N GLU A 10 17.35 7.50 -18.82
CA GLU A 10 18.77 7.19 -19.08
C GLU A 10 19.72 7.96 -18.17
N GLY A 11 19.30 9.11 -17.61
CA GLY A 11 20.10 10.02 -16.80
C GLY A 11 19.69 10.08 -15.35
N ILE A 12 19.43 11.30 -14.88
CA ILE A 12 19.12 11.58 -13.46
C ILE A 12 17.86 10.88 -12.95
N ILE A 13 16.86 10.66 -13.82
CA ILE A 13 15.64 9.94 -13.44
C ILE A 13 15.98 8.48 -13.20
N ARG A 14 16.80 7.86 -14.06
CA ARG A 14 17.25 6.48 -13.88
C ARG A 14 18.07 6.31 -12.60
N GLU A 15 19.03 7.22 -12.36
CA GLU A 15 19.83 7.22 -11.14
C GLU A 15 18.94 7.30 -9.88
N SER A 16 17.96 8.19 -9.91
CA SER A 16 16.98 8.35 -8.83
C SER A 16 16.14 7.09 -8.62
N MET A 17 15.64 6.46 -9.70
CA MET A 17 14.89 5.19 -9.62
C MET A 17 15.74 4.06 -9.06
N ASP A 18 17.03 3.98 -9.38
CA ASP A 18 17.96 2.99 -8.85
C ASP A 18 18.20 3.19 -7.34
N LEU A 19 18.28 4.44 -6.87
CA LEU A 19 18.31 4.75 -5.44
C LEU A 19 17.03 4.29 -4.73
N VAL A 20 15.86 4.53 -5.31
CA VAL A 20 14.58 4.08 -4.76
C VAL A 20 14.52 2.55 -4.71
N LYS A 21 14.91 1.88 -5.78
CA LYS A 21 15.02 0.42 -5.86
C LYS A 21 15.87 -0.14 -4.72
N ASP A 22 17.02 0.48 -4.45
CA ASP A 22 17.93 0.05 -3.39
C ASP A 22 17.34 0.27 -1.98
N ILE A 23 16.59 1.35 -1.76
CA ILE A 23 15.93 1.64 -0.49
C ILE A 23 14.84 0.60 -0.20
N PHE A 24 13.98 0.34 -1.18
CA PHE A 24 12.84 -0.56 -1.03
C PHE A 24 13.18 -2.03 -1.26
N LYS A 25 14.42 -2.34 -1.72
CA LYS A 25 14.89 -3.70 -2.01
C LYS A 25 14.06 -4.41 -3.07
N SER A 26 13.62 -3.66 -4.07
CA SER A 26 12.93 -4.17 -5.26
C SER A 26 13.91 -4.55 -6.37
N THR A 27 13.43 -5.24 -7.39
CA THR A 27 14.18 -5.53 -8.61
C THR A 27 14.21 -4.33 -9.53
N GLU A 28 13.05 -3.64 -9.66
CA GLU A 28 12.89 -2.37 -10.36
C GLU A 28 11.91 -1.46 -9.60
N SER A 29 12.02 -0.15 -9.83
CA SER A 29 11.09 0.85 -9.27
C SER A 29 10.84 1.95 -10.29
N TRP A 30 9.59 2.41 -10.36
CA TRP A 30 9.17 3.51 -11.25
C TRP A 30 8.41 4.56 -10.46
N TYR A 31 8.72 5.84 -10.72
CA TYR A 31 7.87 6.93 -10.27
C TYR A 31 6.56 6.94 -11.06
N LEU A 32 5.48 7.27 -10.38
CA LEU A 32 4.15 7.42 -10.97
C LEU A 32 3.62 8.81 -10.58
N VAL A 33 3.30 9.64 -11.58
CA VAL A 33 2.70 10.95 -11.36
C VAL A 33 1.17 10.94 -11.51
N GLY A 34 0.60 9.78 -11.84
CA GLY A 34 -0.84 9.48 -11.80
C GLY A 34 -1.31 8.87 -10.47
N GLY A 35 -0.43 8.82 -9.45
CA GLY A 35 -0.71 8.25 -8.13
C GLY A 35 -0.79 6.73 -8.10
N SER A 36 -1.08 6.17 -6.93
CA SER A 36 -1.28 4.71 -6.76
C SER A 36 -2.48 4.17 -7.56
N THR A 37 -3.42 5.02 -7.95
CA THR A 37 -4.50 4.63 -8.88
C THR A 37 -3.92 4.12 -10.19
N LEU A 38 -2.98 4.85 -10.78
CA LEU A 38 -2.26 4.44 -11.97
C LEU A 38 -1.44 3.18 -11.74
N GLY A 39 -0.71 3.09 -10.62
CA GLY A 39 0.06 1.90 -10.25
C GLY A 39 -0.79 0.63 -10.15
N ILE A 40 -2.02 0.72 -9.65
CA ILE A 40 -2.97 -0.40 -9.62
C ILE A 40 -3.38 -0.81 -11.04
N LEU A 41 -3.72 0.16 -11.92
CA LEU A 41 -4.06 -0.11 -13.31
C LEU A 41 -2.90 -0.79 -14.04
N VAL A 42 -1.70 -0.23 -13.95
CA VAL A 42 -0.47 -0.79 -14.52
C VAL A 42 -0.26 -2.22 -14.04
N SER A 43 -0.25 -2.43 -12.71
CA SER A 43 0.07 -3.73 -12.11
C SER A 43 -0.89 -4.84 -12.54
N ILE A 44 -2.20 -4.56 -12.56
CA ILE A 44 -3.19 -5.57 -12.97
C ILE A 44 -3.11 -5.82 -14.48
N SER A 45 -2.96 -4.75 -15.29
CA SER A 45 -2.88 -4.86 -16.75
C SER A 45 -1.62 -5.57 -17.24
N SER A 46 -0.52 -5.48 -16.47
CA SER A 46 0.73 -6.19 -16.80
C SER A 46 0.61 -7.71 -16.72
N VAL A 47 -0.37 -8.23 -15.96
CA VAL A 47 -0.48 -9.66 -15.67
C VAL A 47 -1.80 -10.29 -16.04
N CYS A 48 -2.84 -9.50 -16.34
CA CYS A 48 -4.17 -9.97 -16.72
C CYS A 48 -4.54 -9.49 -18.11
N LYS A 49 -5.27 -10.36 -18.85
CA LYS A 49 -5.87 -10.06 -20.15
C LYS A 49 -7.39 -9.96 -20.02
N PRO A 50 -8.10 -9.33 -20.97
CA PRO A 50 -9.55 -9.28 -20.98
C PRO A 50 -10.17 -10.68 -20.83
N GLY A 51 -11.10 -10.82 -19.89
CA GLY A 51 -11.77 -12.08 -19.56
C GLY A 51 -11.04 -12.96 -18.53
N ASP A 52 -9.82 -12.62 -18.10
CA ASP A 52 -9.12 -13.36 -17.06
C ASP A 52 -9.82 -13.25 -15.70
N LYS A 53 -9.66 -14.30 -14.89
CA LYS A 53 -10.17 -14.32 -13.51
C LYS A 53 -9.11 -13.83 -12.52
N ILE A 54 -9.51 -12.94 -11.61
CA ILE A 54 -8.62 -12.32 -10.63
C ILE A 54 -9.19 -12.44 -9.22
N LEU A 55 -8.36 -12.82 -8.24
CA LEU A 55 -8.72 -12.84 -6.82
C LEU A 55 -8.42 -11.49 -6.18
N ILE A 56 -9.42 -10.85 -5.59
CA ILE A 56 -9.27 -9.55 -4.94
C ILE A 56 -9.78 -9.56 -3.51
N GLY A 57 -9.10 -8.83 -2.62
CA GLY A 57 -9.66 -8.47 -1.31
C GLY A 57 -10.90 -7.58 -1.48
N ARG A 58 -12.02 -7.91 -0.81
CA ARG A 58 -13.27 -7.13 -0.97
C ARG A 58 -13.11 -5.67 -0.51
N ASN A 59 -12.18 -5.40 0.39
CA ASN A 59 -11.86 -4.08 0.93
C ASN A 59 -10.83 -3.29 0.09
N CYS A 60 -10.54 -3.73 -1.14
CA CYS A 60 -9.58 -3.06 -2.02
C CYS A 60 -10.07 -1.67 -2.48
N HIS A 61 -9.13 -0.84 -2.89
CA HIS A 61 -9.42 0.50 -3.41
C HIS A 61 -10.26 0.45 -4.70
N LYS A 62 -11.08 1.49 -4.93
CA LYS A 62 -11.94 1.60 -6.14
C LYS A 62 -11.20 1.45 -7.46
N ALA A 63 -9.89 1.75 -7.51
CA ALA A 63 -9.07 1.58 -8.70
C ALA A 63 -9.00 0.12 -9.18
N VAL A 64 -9.01 -0.85 -8.24
CA VAL A 64 -9.07 -2.29 -8.59
C VAL A 64 -10.38 -2.62 -9.30
N TYR A 65 -11.51 -2.14 -8.79
CA TYR A 65 -12.82 -2.33 -9.44
C TYR A 65 -12.90 -1.63 -10.80
N ASN A 66 -12.31 -0.45 -10.92
CA ASN A 66 -12.23 0.26 -12.20
C ASN A 66 -11.41 -0.55 -13.22
N CYS A 67 -10.26 -1.12 -12.80
CA CYS A 67 -9.44 -1.96 -13.67
C CYS A 67 -10.18 -3.22 -14.12
N ILE A 68 -10.87 -3.90 -13.19
CA ILE A 68 -11.73 -5.06 -13.53
C ILE A 68 -12.75 -4.70 -14.61
N ARG A 69 -13.37 -3.53 -14.48
CA ARG A 69 -14.35 -3.06 -15.48
C ARG A 69 -13.69 -2.72 -16.82
N LEU A 70 -12.54 -2.04 -16.81
CA LEU A 70 -11.83 -1.65 -18.03
C LEU A 70 -11.34 -2.87 -18.81
N LEU A 71 -10.79 -3.86 -18.13
CA LEU A 71 -10.27 -5.09 -18.74
C LEU A 71 -11.33 -6.20 -18.85
N GLN A 72 -12.56 -5.96 -18.41
CA GLN A 72 -13.62 -6.97 -18.40
C GLN A 72 -13.20 -8.27 -17.69
N LEU A 73 -12.49 -8.12 -16.53
CA LEU A 73 -12.04 -9.26 -15.74
C LEU A 73 -13.19 -9.87 -14.94
N GLU A 74 -13.06 -11.16 -14.63
CA GLU A 74 -13.95 -11.86 -13.73
C GLU A 74 -13.39 -11.82 -12.30
N ALA A 75 -14.08 -11.14 -11.37
CA ALA A 75 -13.62 -10.97 -10.00
C ALA A 75 -14.08 -12.10 -9.08
N VAL A 76 -13.12 -12.76 -8.42
CA VAL A 76 -13.35 -13.64 -7.27
C VAL A 76 -13.03 -12.84 -6.01
N TYR A 77 -14.00 -12.76 -5.08
CA TYR A 77 -13.86 -11.96 -3.87
C TYR A 77 -13.36 -12.80 -2.69
N CYS A 78 -12.32 -12.30 -2.03
CA CYS A 78 -11.90 -12.77 -0.72
C CYS A 78 -12.32 -11.76 0.35
N TYR A 79 -12.96 -12.23 1.40
CA TYR A 79 -13.50 -11.40 2.48
C TYR A 79 -12.63 -11.58 3.71
N ALA A 80 -12.00 -10.51 4.16
CA ALA A 80 -11.36 -10.47 5.47
C ALA A 80 -12.41 -10.56 6.58
N ASP A 81 -12.03 -11.09 7.73
CA ASP A 81 -12.88 -11.07 8.92
C ASP A 81 -13.12 -9.61 9.37
N ILE A 82 -14.20 -9.38 10.12
CA ILE A 82 -14.53 -8.07 10.70
C ILE A 82 -14.48 -8.21 12.22
N SER A 83 -13.71 -7.33 12.86
CA SER A 83 -13.74 -7.19 14.31
C SER A 83 -15.12 -6.75 14.77
N GLN A 84 -15.88 -7.63 15.44
CA GLN A 84 -17.22 -7.34 15.91
C GLN A 84 -17.27 -6.21 16.95
N LYS A 85 -16.18 -6.03 17.69
CA LYS A 85 -16.07 -4.95 18.69
C LYS A 85 -15.87 -3.58 18.05
N TYR A 86 -15.10 -3.50 16.96
CA TYR A 86 -14.65 -2.22 16.40
C TYR A 86 -15.22 -1.91 15.02
N ASP A 87 -15.88 -2.87 14.36
CA ASP A 87 -16.41 -2.79 12.99
C ASP A 87 -15.31 -2.46 11.95
N VAL A 88 -14.10 -2.99 12.17
CA VAL A 88 -12.94 -2.81 11.32
C VAL A 88 -12.59 -4.14 10.67
N CYS A 89 -12.29 -4.12 9.36
CA CYS A 89 -11.73 -5.29 8.68
C CYS A 89 -10.36 -5.64 9.28
N VAL A 90 -10.17 -6.91 9.59
CA VAL A 90 -8.87 -7.43 10.02
C VAL A 90 -8.06 -7.95 8.83
N ASP A 91 -6.96 -8.64 9.08
CA ASP A 91 -6.05 -9.11 8.06
C ASP A 91 -6.64 -10.21 7.16
N MET A 92 -6.17 -10.25 5.93
CA MET A 92 -6.39 -11.36 5.01
C MET A 92 -5.46 -12.51 5.38
N LYS A 93 -6.02 -13.69 5.70
CA LYS A 93 -5.24 -14.85 6.10
C LYS A 93 -4.87 -15.73 4.91
N PRO A 94 -3.69 -16.38 4.91
CA PRO A 94 -3.27 -17.30 3.84
C PRO A 94 -4.30 -18.38 3.50
N GLU A 95 -4.97 -18.95 4.51
CA GLU A 95 -5.97 -20.02 4.35
C GLU A 95 -7.21 -19.56 3.59
N MET A 96 -7.59 -18.28 3.74
CA MET A 96 -8.72 -17.68 3.00
C MET A 96 -8.39 -17.58 1.51
N VAL A 97 -7.17 -17.16 1.18
CA VAL A 97 -6.66 -17.07 -0.20
C VAL A 97 -6.55 -18.49 -0.79
N GLU A 98 -5.96 -19.44 -0.07
CA GLU A 98 -5.81 -20.83 -0.50
C GLU A 98 -7.16 -21.47 -0.86
N LYS A 99 -8.16 -21.29 0.00
CA LYS A 99 -9.51 -21.78 -0.24
C LYS A 99 -10.07 -21.28 -1.56
N LYS A 100 -9.93 -19.98 -1.83
CA LYS A 100 -10.42 -19.36 -3.07
C LYS A 100 -9.69 -19.85 -4.32
N LEU A 101 -8.39 -20.09 -4.22
CA LEU A 101 -7.60 -20.64 -5.32
C LEU A 101 -7.95 -22.10 -5.61
N LYS A 102 -8.23 -22.92 -4.59
CA LYS A 102 -8.70 -24.29 -4.78
C LYS A 102 -10.08 -24.37 -5.44
N GLU A 103 -10.97 -23.42 -5.10
CA GLU A 103 -12.30 -23.29 -5.70
C GLU A 103 -12.24 -22.72 -7.14
N ASN A 104 -11.19 -21.98 -7.51
CA ASN A 104 -11.04 -21.27 -8.78
C ASN A 104 -9.60 -21.37 -9.31
N PRO A 105 -9.17 -22.52 -9.84
CA PRO A 105 -7.79 -22.75 -10.26
C PRO A 105 -7.36 -21.93 -11.48
N GLU A 106 -8.30 -21.30 -12.20
CA GLU A 106 -8.07 -20.44 -13.36
C GLU A 106 -7.68 -18.99 -13.01
N ILE A 107 -7.63 -18.63 -11.72
CA ILE A 107 -7.20 -17.29 -11.27
C ILE A 107 -5.78 -16.99 -11.80
N LYS A 108 -5.59 -15.79 -12.35
CA LYS A 108 -4.33 -15.34 -12.95
C LYS A 108 -3.50 -14.44 -12.05
N ALA A 109 -4.12 -13.76 -11.07
CA ALA A 109 -3.43 -12.90 -10.13
C ALA A 109 -4.20 -12.76 -8.82
N VAL A 110 -3.49 -12.40 -7.75
CA VAL A 110 -4.06 -12.03 -6.45
C VAL A 110 -3.75 -10.58 -6.17
N VAL A 111 -4.77 -9.78 -5.80
CA VAL A 111 -4.63 -8.36 -5.44
C VAL A 111 -5.14 -8.14 -4.02
N LEU A 112 -4.30 -7.62 -3.15
CA LEU A 112 -4.63 -7.34 -1.76
C LEU A 112 -4.22 -5.92 -1.39
N THR A 113 -4.95 -5.32 -0.43
CA THR A 113 -4.59 -4.05 0.20
C THR A 113 -3.99 -4.34 1.58
N SER A 114 -2.73 -3.97 1.76
CA SER A 114 -2.00 -4.12 3.03
C SER A 114 -0.88 -3.07 3.11
N PRO A 115 -0.91 -2.13 4.09
CA PRO A 115 -1.93 -2.04 5.14
C PRO A 115 -3.30 -1.56 4.64
N THR A 116 -4.34 -1.84 5.41
CA THR A 116 -5.64 -1.20 5.23
C THR A 116 -5.57 0.28 5.62
N TYR A 117 -6.64 1.04 5.36
CA TYR A 117 -6.73 2.44 5.78
C TYR A 117 -6.56 2.61 7.30
N GLU A 118 -7.09 1.65 8.06
CA GLU A 118 -7.01 1.63 9.53
C GLU A 118 -5.65 1.13 10.04
N GLY A 119 -4.75 0.66 9.18
CA GLY A 119 -3.41 0.22 9.53
C GLY A 119 -3.24 -1.28 9.77
N VAL A 120 -4.23 -2.09 9.43
CA VAL A 120 -4.12 -3.56 9.54
C VAL A 120 -3.23 -4.11 8.43
N VAL A 121 -2.25 -4.93 8.79
CA VAL A 121 -1.29 -5.56 7.87
C VAL A 121 -1.52 -7.06 7.82
N SER A 122 -1.61 -7.61 6.62
CA SER A 122 -1.78 -9.05 6.36
C SER A 122 -0.44 -9.79 6.31
N ASP A 123 -0.45 -11.10 6.54
CA ASP A 123 0.71 -11.98 6.36
C ASP A 123 1.04 -12.17 4.86
N ILE A 124 1.66 -11.16 4.26
CA ILE A 124 2.02 -11.17 2.84
C ILE A 124 2.96 -12.34 2.51
N LYS A 125 3.91 -12.63 3.41
CA LYS A 125 4.85 -13.75 3.24
C LYS A 125 4.14 -15.11 3.26
N GLY A 126 3.21 -15.30 4.19
CA GLY A 126 2.39 -16.51 4.25
C GLY A 126 1.48 -16.65 3.03
N ILE A 127 0.84 -15.55 2.59
CA ILE A 127 0.02 -15.54 1.38
C ILE A 127 0.88 -15.87 0.14
N LYS A 128 2.05 -15.24 0.01
CA LYS A 128 2.98 -15.54 -1.12
C LYS A 128 3.35 -17.01 -1.16
N LYS A 129 3.71 -17.60 -0.01
CA LYS A 129 4.01 -19.03 0.08
C LYS A 129 2.82 -19.89 -0.36
N THR A 130 1.61 -19.50 -0.02
CA THR A 130 0.38 -20.19 -0.37
C THR A 130 0.10 -20.16 -1.86
N ILE A 131 0.34 -19.02 -2.54
CA ILE A 131 0.06 -18.86 -3.98
C ILE A 131 1.20 -19.36 -4.88
N GLN A 132 2.40 -19.53 -4.34
CA GLN A 132 3.58 -19.96 -5.09
C GLN A 132 3.37 -21.22 -5.94
N PRO A 133 2.69 -22.29 -5.44
CA PRO A 133 2.45 -23.50 -6.24
C PRO A 133 1.55 -23.27 -7.48
N TYR A 134 0.79 -22.19 -7.51
CA TYR A 134 -0.09 -21.83 -8.63
C TYR A 134 0.64 -21.01 -9.72
N GLY A 135 1.87 -20.55 -9.45
CA GLY A 135 2.66 -19.76 -10.39
C GLY A 135 2.03 -18.41 -10.78
N ILE A 136 1.20 -17.84 -9.91
CA ILE A 136 0.50 -16.57 -10.15
C ILE A 136 1.09 -15.44 -9.33
N PRO A 137 1.05 -14.19 -9.82
CA PRO A 137 1.58 -13.03 -9.10
C PRO A 137 0.71 -12.57 -7.94
N LEU A 138 1.38 -12.03 -6.92
CA LEU A 138 0.80 -11.28 -5.81
C LEU A 138 1.06 -9.78 -6.00
N ILE A 139 -0.01 -9.04 -6.18
CA ILE A 139 -0.01 -7.57 -6.25
C ILE A 139 -0.48 -7.03 -4.90
N VAL A 140 0.32 -6.17 -4.28
CA VAL A 140 -0.03 -5.54 -3.00
C VAL A 140 -0.19 -4.04 -3.17
N ASP A 141 -1.41 -3.56 -2.94
CA ASP A 141 -1.67 -2.14 -2.74
C ASP A 141 -1.22 -1.75 -1.33
N GLU A 142 0.02 -1.30 -1.24
CA GLU A 142 0.68 -0.78 -0.04
C GLU A 142 0.66 0.76 -0.02
N ALA A 143 -0.39 1.38 -0.57
CA ALA A 143 -0.48 2.84 -0.69
C ALA A 143 -0.36 3.57 0.67
N HIS A 144 -0.66 2.93 1.77
CA HIS A 144 -0.52 3.49 3.13
C HIS A 144 0.74 3.02 3.87
N GLY A 145 1.68 2.31 3.22
CA GLY A 145 2.84 1.70 3.86
C GLY A 145 4.21 2.15 3.34
N ALA A 146 4.30 3.25 2.56
CA ALA A 146 5.57 3.71 2.01
C ALA A 146 6.64 4.00 3.09
N HIS A 147 6.26 4.30 4.31
CA HIS A 147 7.17 4.55 5.44
C HIS A 147 7.74 3.29 6.12
N PHE A 148 7.23 2.10 5.82
CA PHE A 148 7.59 0.85 6.52
C PHE A 148 9.07 0.49 6.43
N VAL A 149 9.75 0.86 5.36
CA VAL A 149 11.16 0.50 5.15
C VAL A 149 12.14 1.33 5.97
N PHE A 150 11.69 2.45 6.56
CA PHE A 150 12.58 3.44 7.17
C PHE A 150 12.83 3.21 8.66
N ASP A 151 11.94 2.55 9.40
CA ASP A 151 12.15 2.21 10.81
C ASP A 151 11.46 0.89 11.19
N LYS A 152 12.15 0.09 12.03
CA LYS A 152 11.67 -1.21 12.56
C LYS A 152 10.45 -1.11 13.51
N TYR A 153 10.06 0.08 13.90
CA TYR A 153 8.84 0.33 14.67
C TYR A 153 7.57 0.04 13.84
N PHE A 154 7.69 0.13 12.53
CA PHE A 154 6.62 -0.18 11.58
C PHE A 154 6.72 -1.64 11.11
N PRO A 155 5.64 -2.18 10.55
CA PRO A 155 5.67 -3.51 9.94
C PRO A 155 6.68 -3.62 8.78
N ASP A 156 7.04 -4.85 8.40
CA ASP A 156 7.81 -5.07 7.19
C ASP A 156 6.99 -4.74 5.93
N SER A 157 7.60 -4.03 4.99
CA SER A 157 6.99 -3.74 3.69
C SER A 157 6.77 -5.00 2.87
N ALA A 158 5.73 -5.01 2.05
CA ALA A 158 5.40 -6.08 1.11
C ALA A 158 6.54 -6.36 0.12
N THR A 159 7.39 -5.36 -0.18
CA THR A 159 8.59 -5.51 -1.01
C THR A 159 9.58 -6.53 -0.42
N LYS A 160 9.66 -6.62 0.91
CA LYS A 160 10.53 -7.55 1.63
C LYS A 160 9.84 -8.87 1.97
N GLN A 161 8.53 -8.94 1.81
CA GLN A 161 7.72 -10.11 2.16
C GLN A 161 7.42 -11.03 0.97
N GLY A 162 7.94 -10.68 -0.23
CA GLY A 162 7.85 -11.51 -1.43
C GLY A 162 6.63 -11.25 -2.30
N ALA A 163 5.96 -10.12 -2.16
CA ALA A 163 5.01 -9.66 -3.17
C ALA A 163 5.72 -9.49 -4.52
N ASP A 164 5.01 -9.63 -5.63
CA ASP A 164 5.61 -9.50 -6.97
C ASP A 164 5.55 -8.06 -7.49
N LEU A 165 4.42 -7.38 -7.25
CA LEU A 165 4.25 -5.95 -7.51
C LEU A 165 3.73 -5.27 -6.25
N VAL A 166 4.32 -4.14 -5.90
CA VAL A 166 3.93 -3.34 -4.74
C VAL A 166 3.74 -1.89 -5.15
N ILE A 167 2.59 -1.33 -4.82
CA ILE A 167 2.23 0.05 -5.13
C ILE A 167 2.22 0.87 -3.84
N GLN A 168 2.97 1.97 -3.80
CA GLN A 168 3.05 2.85 -2.65
C GLN A 168 2.73 4.29 -3.03
N SER A 169 1.84 4.95 -2.26
CA SER A 169 1.63 6.40 -2.36
C SER A 169 2.64 7.11 -1.45
N THR A 170 3.58 7.84 -2.03
CA THR A 170 4.54 8.61 -1.23
C THR A 170 3.86 9.76 -0.49
N HIS A 171 2.89 10.41 -1.11
CA HIS A 171 2.16 11.54 -0.54
C HIS A 171 1.28 11.24 0.67
N LYS A 172 0.98 9.96 0.97
CA LYS A 172 0.13 9.60 2.12
C LYS A 172 0.91 9.50 3.42
N THR A 173 2.16 9.08 3.35
CA THR A 173 2.96 8.76 4.54
C THR A 173 4.38 9.31 4.52
N LEU A 174 4.82 9.92 3.42
CA LEU A 174 6.09 10.63 3.28
C LEU A 174 5.82 12.09 2.92
N PRO A 175 6.78 13.02 3.16
CA PRO A 175 6.63 14.43 2.86
C PRO A 175 6.77 14.69 1.34
N SER A 176 5.75 14.34 0.56
CA SER A 176 5.70 14.58 -0.87
C SER A 176 4.34 15.10 -1.33
N PHE A 177 4.30 15.72 -2.50
CA PHE A 177 3.07 16.30 -3.04
C PHE A 177 2.03 15.23 -3.36
N THR A 178 0.76 15.60 -3.20
CA THR A 178 -0.38 14.77 -3.61
C THR A 178 -0.18 14.28 -5.05
N GLN A 179 -0.65 13.07 -5.35
CA GLN A 179 -0.56 12.40 -6.65
C GLN A 179 0.77 11.67 -6.90
N THR A 180 1.76 11.78 -6.02
CA THR A 180 3.02 11.03 -6.15
C THR A 180 2.89 9.60 -5.64
N ALA A 181 3.44 8.65 -6.37
CA ALA A 181 3.52 7.25 -5.98
C ALA A 181 4.75 6.56 -6.58
N VAL A 182 5.03 5.35 -6.13
CA VAL A 182 6.05 4.47 -6.69
C VAL A 182 5.46 3.08 -6.90
N LEU A 183 5.83 2.45 -8.02
CA LEU A 183 5.57 1.05 -8.31
C LEU A 183 6.87 0.28 -8.19
N HIS A 184 6.85 -0.85 -7.50
CA HIS A 184 7.98 -1.75 -7.32
C HIS A 184 7.69 -3.11 -7.95
N LEU A 185 8.62 -3.59 -8.76
CA LEU A 185 8.72 -4.98 -9.20
C LEU A 185 9.71 -5.70 -8.26
N CYS A 186 9.30 -6.82 -7.67
CA CYS A 186 10.08 -7.50 -6.63
C CYS A 186 10.38 -8.97 -6.94
N SER A 187 10.05 -9.47 -8.12
CA SER A 187 10.30 -10.86 -8.52
C SER A 187 10.51 -11.00 -10.02
N ASP A 188 11.07 -12.16 -10.43
CA ASP A 188 11.26 -12.51 -11.85
C ASP A 188 10.01 -13.17 -12.49
N LEU A 189 8.90 -13.28 -11.74
CA LEU A 189 7.66 -13.88 -12.26
C LEU A 189 7.00 -12.98 -13.32
N ILE A 190 7.23 -11.68 -13.23
CA ILE A 190 6.69 -10.68 -14.15
C ILE A 190 7.89 -10.03 -14.86
N LYS A 191 7.83 -9.95 -16.18
CA LYS A 191 8.88 -9.30 -16.95
C LYS A 191 8.77 -7.78 -16.81
N LYS A 192 9.91 -7.11 -16.68
CA LYS A 192 10.02 -5.66 -16.59
C LYS A 192 9.29 -4.97 -17.77
N GLU A 193 9.50 -5.49 -18.97
CA GLU A 193 8.94 -4.94 -20.21
C GLU A 193 7.41 -4.94 -20.21
N GLN A 194 6.77 -5.92 -19.55
CA GLN A 194 5.31 -5.96 -19.42
C GLN A 194 4.79 -4.82 -18.53
N VAL A 195 5.55 -4.45 -17.50
CA VAL A 195 5.20 -3.33 -16.60
C VAL A 195 5.42 -2.01 -17.32
N GLU A 196 6.55 -1.85 -18.02
CA GLU A 196 6.90 -0.64 -18.76
C GLU A 196 5.90 -0.37 -19.90
N GLU A 197 5.49 -1.38 -20.64
CA GLU A 197 4.42 -1.26 -21.66
C GLU A 197 3.12 -0.70 -21.05
N MET A 198 2.73 -1.15 -19.87
CA MET A 198 1.53 -0.64 -19.22
C MET A 198 1.72 0.76 -18.62
N ILE A 199 2.93 1.10 -18.19
CA ILE A 199 3.27 2.49 -17.81
C ILE A 199 3.11 3.40 -19.02
N ASP A 200 3.64 3.03 -20.17
CA ASP A 200 3.53 3.83 -21.41
C ASP A 200 2.07 4.06 -21.84
N ILE A 201 1.20 3.10 -21.58
CA ILE A 201 -0.23 3.22 -21.92
C ILE A 201 -0.99 4.10 -20.93
N TYR A 202 -0.69 4.01 -19.62
CA TYR A 202 -1.52 4.64 -18.59
C TYR A 202 -0.94 5.94 -18.04
N GLU A 203 0.39 6.12 -18.07
CA GLU A 203 1.00 7.36 -17.60
C GLU A 203 0.90 8.45 -18.66
N THR A 204 0.87 9.69 -18.22
CA THR A 204 0.85 10.84 -19.13
C THR A 204 2.14 10.91 -19.96
N SER A 205 2.03 11.25 -21.23
CA SER A 205 3.19 11.52 -22.10
C SER A 205 3.99 12.78 -21.71
N SER A 206 3.48 13.57 -20.78
CA SER A 206 4.11 14.79 -20.27
C SER A 206 4.16 14.75 -18.74
N PRO A 207 4.93 13.83 -18.14
CA PRO A 207 4.99 13.66 -16.71
C PRO A 207 5.59 14.89 -16.01
N SER A 208 5.04 15.25 -14.87
CA SER A 208 5.49 16.41 -14.10
C SER A 208 6.80 16.12 -13.38
N TYR A 209 7.88 16.76 -13.79
CA TYR A 209 9.18 16.71 -13.10
C TYR A 209 9.09 17.17 -11.64
N LEU A 210 8.22 18.15 -11.36
CA LEU A 210 8.00 18.64 -10.00
C LEU A 210 7.44 17.53 -9.08
N LEU A 211 6.52 16.71 -9.60
CA LEU A 211 5.97 15.58 -8.84
C LEU A 211 7.03 14.50 -8.65
N MET A 212 7.82 14.16 -9.66
CA MET A 212 8.93 13.21 -9.54
C MET A 212 9.94 13.67 -8.49
N ALA A 213 10.43 14.92 -8.60
CA ALA A 213 11.35 15.51 -7.63
C ALA A 213 10.78 15.52 -6.20
N SER A 214 9.46 15.77 -6.06
CA SER A 214 8.81 15.71 -4.76
C SER A 214 8.74 14.29 -4.19
N ALA A 215 8.50 13.26 -5.01
CA ALA A 215 8.52 11.87 -4.59
C ALA A 215 9.92 11.46 -4.13
N GLU A 216 10.94 11.77 -4.94
CA GLU A 216 12.34 11.53 -4.59
C GLU A 216 12.72 12.23 -3.28
N TYR A 217 12.43 13.53 -3.17
CA TYR A 217 12.71 14.30 -1.95
C TYR A 217 12.09 13.64 -0.71
N GLY A 218 10.81 13.25 -0.79
CA GLY A 218 10.13 12.61 0.33
C GLY A 218 10.79 11.29 0.76
N ILE A 219 11.24 10.48 -0.20
CA ILE A 219 11.94 9.21 0.07
C ILE A 219 13.34 9.46 0.66
N MET A 220 14.11 10.38 0.07
CA MET A 220 15.45 10.72 0.53
C MET A 220 15.41 11.39 1.90
N TYR A 221 14.45 12.29 2.15
CA TYR A 221 14.24 12.89 3.46
C TYR A 221 14.08 11.83 4.55
N MET A 222 13.22 10.83 4.33
CA MET A 222 13.02 9.76 5.31
C MET A 222 14.26 8.87 5.51
N LYS A 223 15.08 8.70 4.46
CA LYS A 223 16.33 7.92 4.53
C LYS A 223 17.41 8.66 5.31
N GLU A 224 17.51 9.98 5.13
CA GLU A 224 18.60 10.80 5.65
C GLU A 224 18.30 11.35 7.05
N GLU A 225 17.08 11.81 7.31
CA GLU A 225 16.67 12.47 8.54
C GLU A 225 16.30 11.47 9.67
N LYS A 226 17.24 10.57 9.98
CA LYS A 226 17.04 9.49 10.95
C LYS A 226 16.72 9.99 12.38
N GLU A 227 17.29 11.11 12.78
CA GLU A 227 17.05 11.70 14.10
C GLU A 227 15.62 12.20 14.22
N GLN A 228 15.10 12.85 13.19
CA GLN A 228 13.72 13.34 13.13
C GLN A 228 12.72 12.18 13.11
N LEU A 229 13.04 11.12 12.33
CA LEU A 229 12.23 9.90 12.31
C LEU A 229 12.20 9.21 13.69
N ALA A 230 13.35 9.09 14.34
CA ALA A 230 13.43 8.53 15.69
C ALA A 230 12.61 9.36 16.70
N GLN A 231 12.68 10.69 16.63
CA GLN A 231 11.87 11.59 17.46
C GLN A 231 10.37 11.41 17.18
N TYR A 232 9.98 11.26 15.92
CA TYR A 232 8.58 10.97 15.54
C TYR A 232 8.11 9.63 16.13
N VAL A 233 8.91 8.58 16.02
CA VAL A 233 8.60 7.26 16.59
C VAL A 233 8.47 7.33 18.12
N ASP A 234 9.34 8.06 18.79
CA ASP A 234 9.26 8.22 20.24
C ASP A 234 8.02 9.04 20.67
N ASN A 235 7.66 10.06 19.91
CA ASN A 235 6.42 10.80 20.12
C ASN A 235 5.19 9.90 19.96
N LEU A 236 5.17 9.00 18.96
CA LEU A 236 4.10 8.00 18.77
C LEU A 236 3.99 7.07 19.99
N LYS A 237 5.12 6.55 20.49
CA LYS A 237 5.14 5.67 21.68
C LYS A 237 4.59 6.39 22.91
N ILE A 238 5.04 7.64 23.16
CA ILE A 238 4.57 8.46 24.28
C ILE A 238 3.06 8.72 24.16
N PHE A 239 2.60 9.06 22.94
CA PHE A 239 1.19 9.33 22.69
C PHE A 239 0.33 8.08 22.91
N ARG A 240 0.72 6.92 22.36
CA ARG A 240 0.03 5.65 22.56
C ARG A 240 -0.06 5.28 24.04
N LYS A 241 1.05 5.43 24.81
CA LYS A 241 1.08 5.20 26.25
C LYS A 241 0.12 6.13 27.01
N LYS A 242 0.02 7.40 26.62
CA LYS A 242 -0.97 8.32 27.23
C LYS A 242 -2.41 7.88 26.93
N CYS A 243 -2.68 7.39 25.71
CA CYS A 243 -4.01 6.89 25.34
C CYS A 243 -4.44 5.66 26.13
N GLU A 244 -3.52 4.83 26.63
CA GLU A 244 -3.85 3.68 27.51
C GLU A 244 -4.54 4.07 28.81
N GLN A 245 -4.37 5.32 29.26
CA GLN A 245 -4.99 5.86 30.46
C GLN A 245 -6.45 6.32 30.23
N LEU A 246 -6.90 6.39 28.98
CA LEU A 246 -8.26 6.81 28.65
C LEU A 246 -9.24 5.67 28.93
N GLN A 247 -10.32 5.99 29.67
CA GLN A 247 -11.30 4.98 30.08
C GLN A 247 -12.38 4.69 29.04
N LYS A 248 -12.76 5.70 28.26
CA LYS A 248 -13.89 5.62 27.30
C LYS A 248 -13.46 5.57 25.84
N ILE A 249 -12.27 6.06 25.53
CA ILE A 249 -11.71 6.06 24.18
C ILE A 249 -10.67 4.95 24.11
N GLU A 250 -10.77 4.12 23.10
CA GLU A 250 -9.79 3.06 22.85
C GLU A 250 -8.99 3.37 21.59
N LEU A 251 -7.67 3.52 21.70
CA LEU A 251 -6.77 3.56 20.55
C LEU A 251 -6.53 2.12 20.10
N LEU A 252 -6.76 1.84 18.81
CA LEU A 252 -6.62 0.50 18.23
C LEU A 252 -5.13 0.13 18.08
N ASP A 253 -4.88 -1.17 18.19
CA ASP A 253 -3.57 -1.81 18.03
C ASP A 253 -3.73 -3.27 17.58
N GLN A 254 -2.61 -3.91 17.30
CA GLN A 254 -2.55 -5.31 16.88
C GLN A 254 -3.30 -6.26 17.82
N LYS A 255 -3.09 -6.11 19.15
CA LYS A 255 -3.67 -6.98 20.17
C LYS A 255 -5.19 -6.84 20.25
N LYS A 256 -5.69 -5.61 20.20
CA LYS A 256 -7.14 -5.33 20.26
C LYS A 256 -7.89 -5.85 19.04
N LEU A 257 -7.25 -5.75 17.86
CA LEU A 257 -7.82 -6.24 16.61
C LEU A 257 -7.61 -7.75 16.41
N GLY A 258 -6.59 -8.34 17.05
CA GLY A 258 -6.21 -9.74 16.86
C GLY A 258 -5.69 -10.01 15.45
N CYS A 259 -5.08 -9.02 14.79
CA CYS A 259 -4.57 -9.10 13.42
C CYS A 259 -3.11 -9.56 13.39
N PHE A 260 -2.61 -9.94 12.22
CA PHE A 260 -1.24 -10.41 12.01
C PHE A 260 -0.21 -9.35 12.39
N ALA A 261 -0.34 -8.12 11.84
CA ALA A 261 0.47 -6.97 12.23
C ALA A 261 -0.34 -5.67 12.10
N TYR A 262 0.17 -4.58 12.65
CA TYR A 262 -0.51 -3.29 12.70
C TYR A 262 0.48 -2.14 12.51
N ASP A 263 0.12 -1.18 11.68
CA ASP A 263 0.87 0.08 11.54
C ASP A 263 0.65 0.98 12.76
N ASN A 264 1.63 1.01 13.65
CA ASN A 264 1.58 1.84 14.85
C ASN A 264 1.62 3.36 14.56
N GLY A 265 1.92 3.77 13.33
CA GLY A 265 1.77 5.16 12.87
C GLY A 265 0.31 5.58 12.70
N LYS A 266 -0.60 4.62 12.53
CA LYS A 266 -2.05 4.88 12.44
C LYS A 266 -2.66 5.05 13.83
N LEU A 267 -3.32 6.18 14.05
CA LEU A 267 -3.97 6.53 15.31
C LEU A 267 -5.49 6.42 15.13
N VAL A 268 -6.01 5.20 15.23
CA VAL A 268 -7.44 4.91 15.04
C VAL A 268 -8.13 4.78 16.40
N PHE A 269 -9.11 5.62 16.64
CA PHE A 269 -9.84 5.68 17.90
C PHE A 269 -11.23 5.07 17.80
N SER A 270 -11.59 4.21 18.76
CA SER A 270 -12.96 3.83 19.01
C SER A 270 -13.57 4.70 20.10
N VAL A 271 -14.68 5.35 19.78
CA VAL A 271 -15.46 6.20 20.71
C VAL A 271 -16.79 5.59 21.08
N LYS A 272 -16.98 4.30 20.85
CA LYS A 272 -18.26 3.58 21.12
C LYS A 272 -18.75 3.77 22.56
N ASN A 273 -17.84 3.96 23.52
CA ASN A 273 -18.18 4.16 24.94
C ASN A 273 -18.35 5.64 25.32
N CYS A 274 -18.28 6.58 24.36
CA CYS A 274 -18.38 8.02 24.64
C CYS A 274 -19.79 8.59 24.42
N GLY A 275 -20.72 7.79 23.89
CA GLY A 275 -22.05 8.26 23.51
C GLY A 275 -22.07 9.15 22.25
N ILE A 276 -20.98 9.18 21.50
CA ILE A 276 -20.85 9.89 20.20
C ILE A 276 -20.33 8.91 19.14
N ASN A 277 -20.58 9.21 17.88
CA ASN A 277 -20.02 8.44 16.77
C ASN A 277 -18.74 9.07 16.21
N GLY A 278 -18.04 8.36 15.31
CA GLY A 278 -16.76 8.82 14.73
C GLY A 278 -16.90 10.14 13.95
N LYS A 279 -18.03 10.39 13.28
CA LYS A 279 -18.28 11.62 12.55
C LYS A 279 -18.43 12.82 13.50
N GLU A 280 -19.12 12.63 14.61
CA GLU A 280 -19.23 13.66 15.65
C GLU A 280 -17.89 13.97 16.30
N LEU A 281 -17.07 12.94 16.57
CA LEU A 281 -15.69 13.15 17.03
C LEU A 281 -14.86 13.93 16.00
N PHE A 282 -14.94 13.56 14.71
CA PHE A 282 -14.23 14.26 13.64
C PHE A 282 -14.58 15.77 13.64
N HIS A 283 -15.87 16.11 13.64
CA HIS A 283 -16.29 17.52 13.68
C HIS A 283 -15.80 18.23 14.95
N LEU A 284 -15.87 17.57 16.10
CA LEU A 284 -15.38 18.15 17.35
C LEU A 284 -13.89 18.46 17.28
N LEU A 285 -13.08 17.53 16.75
CA LEU A 285 -11.62 17.70 16.61
C LEU A 285 -11.30 18.78 15.57
N TYR A 286 -11.97 18.74 14.43
CA TYR A 286 -11.74 19.68 13.34
C TYR A 286 -12.14 21.11 13.73
N ASP A 287 -13.38 21.32 14.19
CA ASP A 287 -13.95 22.65 14.44
C ASP A 287 -13.34 23.33 15.69
N LYS A 288 -13.05 22.53 16.74
CA LYS A 288 -12.60 23.09 18.02
C LYS A 288 -11.10 23.05 18.20
N TYR A 289 -10.43 22.05 17.66
CA TYR A 289 -8.99 21.80 17.92
C TYR A 289 -8.13 21.85 16.64
N HIS A 290 -8.74 22.05 15.46
CA HIS A 290 -8.09 22.10 14.15
C HIS A 290 -7.24 20.83 13.87
N ILE A 291 -7.78 19.68 14.29
CA ILE A 291 -7.20 18.35 14.05
C ILE A 291 -8.06 17.63 13.01
N GLU A 292 -7.42 17.25 11.89
CA GLU A 292 -8.02 16.48 10.81
C GLU A 292 -7.79 14.98 10.99
#